data_b201a9bc0aab5c37240079860c97d4cd
#
_entry.id   b201a9bc0aab5c37240079860c97d4cd
#
_cell.length_a   1.000
_cell.length_b   1.000
_cell.length_c   1.000
_cell.angle_alpha   90.00
_cell.angle_beta   90.00
_cell.angle_gamma   90.00
#
_symmetry.space_group_name_H-M   'P 1'
#
loop_
_entity.id
_entity.type
_entity.pdbx_description
1 polymer ?
#
loop_
_entity_poly.entity_id
_entity_poly.type
_entity_poly.pdbx_seq_one_letter_code
_entity_poly.pdbx_strand_id
1 'polypeptide(L)'
;MGNDFYHLPHQLMASGFERFMKCYIALVYEGRNCSYPDVKYMKQLGHDLEALIKKICTDFYGGKTRPFVQKDLDFIMTDPIFQECIRILSLFGRKGRYYNLDVVAGGTDNPINPEEEWECLEARIEDGTPFLDDPESLYRDYYPRVHSQLIVKLERFIRAIARQFTIGGHADQHGRLQQTSAVYREFLMLSDEQLGTIDYRRSARIRQQEQENWIKRSEQEIFNGKWPTRTVTKAGFGEEWPFRTNRVIVECQENQFCIVNIDGYDFALNGAAQSRFKMPFPHDAGLAVLGKSVGPFIDMAFALRK
;
A
#
# COMPACT_ATOMS: atom_id res chain seq x y z
N MET A 1 -27.66 17.01 -14.17
CA MET A 1 -26.56 16.12 -14.63
C MET A 1 -25.67 15.93 -13.44
N GLY A 2 -25.74 14.73 -12.84
CA GLY A 2 -24.91 14.38 -11.68
C GLY A 2 -23.44 14.42 -12.06
N ASN A 3 -22.63 14.80 -11.12
CA ASN A 3 -21.21 15.03 -11.32
C ASN A 3 -20.48 13.67 -11.25
N ASP A 4 -20.38 12.95 -12.37
CA ASP A 4 -19.69 11.64 -12.49
C ASP A 4 -18.22 11.66 -12.02
N PHE A 5 -17.69 12.84 -11.64
CA PHE A 5 -16.33 13.01 -11.13
C PHE A 5 -16.07 12.27 -9.83
N TYR A 6 -17.08 12.06 -8.98
CA TYR A 6 -16.88 11.39 -7.68
C TYR A 6 -16.90 9.86 -7.76
N HIS A 7 -17.55 9.31 -8.78
CA HIS A 7 -17.73 7.85 -8.88
C HIS A 7 -16.40 7.09 -8.95
N LEU A 8 -15.49 7.50 -9.85
CA LEU A 8 -14.22 6.82 -10.05
C LEU A 8 -13.28 6.91 -8.83
N PRO A 9 -13.05 8.09 -8.20
CA PRO A 9 -12.26 8.18 -6.97
C PRO A 9 -12.80 7.29 -5.84
N HIS A 10 -14.11 7.27 -5.60
CA HIS A 10 -14.71 6.45 -4.54
C HIS A 10 -14.57 4.95 -4.82
N GLN A 11 -14.75 4.54 -6.07
CA GLN A 11 -14.56 3.15 -6.46
C GLN A 11 -13.10 2.71 -6.30
N LEU A 12 -12.14 3.57 -6.65
CA LEU A 12 -10.71 3.30 -6.45
C LEU A 12 -10.37 3.22 -4.97
N MET A 13 -10.89 4.13 -4.13
CA MET A 13 -10.71 4.09 -2.68
C MET A 13 -11.31 2.81 -2.08
N ALA A 14 -12.54 2.47 -2.43
CA ALA A 14 -13.20 1.26 -1.96
C ALA A 14 -12.38 0.00 -2.31
N SER A 15 -11.94 -0.11 -3.56
CA SER A 15 -11.09 -1.23 -4.02
C SER A 15 -9.72 -1.23 -3.35
N GLY A 16 -9.13 -0.05 -3.13
CA GLY A 16 -7.85 0.10 -2.43
C GLY A 16 -7.92 -0.36 -0.98
N PHE A 17 -8.92 0.10 -0.23
CA PHE A 17 -9.16 -0.32 1.16
C PHE A 17 -9.48 -1.81 1.29
N GLU A 18 -10.31 -2.35 0.39
CA GLU A 18 -10.59 -3.78 0.36
C GLU A 18 -9.30 -4.60 0.23
N ARG A 19 -8.48 -4.28 -0.77
CA ARG A 19 -7.21 -4.98 -1.02
C ARG A 19 -6.23 -4.83 0.14
N PHE A 20 -6.13 -3.64 0.71
CA PHE A 20 -5.28 -3.36 1.87
C PHE A 20 -5.67 -4.22 3.07
N MET A 21 -6.96 -4.24 3.43
CA MET A 21 -7.47 -5.03 4.54
C MET A 21 -7.33 -6.54 4.30
N LYS A 22 -7.63 -7.01 3.10
CA LYS A 22 -7.46 -8.43 2.74
C LYS A 22 -6.01 -8.86 2.74
N CYS A 23 -5.09 -8.00 2.29
CA CYS A 23 -3.65 -8.25 2.38
C CYS A 23 -3.22 -8.40 3.84
N TYR A 24 -3.65 -7.51 4.72
CA TYR A 24 -3.36 -7.59 6.14
C TYR A 24 -3.89 -8.90 6.75
N ILE A 25 -5.17 -9.25 6.50
CA ILE A 25 -5.78 -10.49 6.98
C ILE A 25 -4.98 -11.72 6.50
N ALA A 26 -4.62 -11.76 5.21
CA ALA A 26 -3.89 -12.88 4.61
C ALA A 26 -2.49 -13.08 5.22
N LEU A 27 -1.78 -11.99 5.50
CA LEU A 27 -0.45 -12.04 6.10
C LEU A 27 -0.48 -12.47 7.57
N VAL A 28 -1.45 -11.96 8.35
CA VAL A 28 -1.60 -12.40 9.75
C VAL A 28 -2.09 -13.85 9.81
N TYR A 29 -2.96 -14.26 8.89
CA TYR A 29 -3.40 -15.66 8.77
C TYR A 29 -2.20 -16.57 8.47
N GLU A 30 -1.34 -16.18 7.52
CA GLU A 30 -0.13 -16.94 7.18
C GLU A 30 0.80 -17.08 8.37
N GLY A 31 1.04 -16.01 9.11
CA GLY A 31 1.87 -16.05 10.32
C GLY A 31 1.34 -17.01 11.39
N ARG A 32 0.01 -17.17 11.51
CA ARG A 32 -0.63 -18.07 12.48
C ARG A 32 -0.67 -19.54 12.04
N ASN A 33 -0.84 -19.78 10.73
CA ASN A 33 -1.13 -21.10 10.19
C ASN A 33 0.01 -21.67 9.34
N CYS A 34 1.13 -20.95 9.18
CA CYS A 34 2.26 -21.29 8.31
C CYS A 34 1.85 -21.53 6.84
N SER A 35 0.71 -21.01 6.43
CA SER A 35 0.18 -21.11 5.07
C SER A 35 -0.78 -19.96 4.78
N TYR A 36 -0.85 -19.52 3.52
CA TYR A 36 -1.84 -18.53 3.11
C TYR A 36 -3.26 -19.08 3.17
N PRO A 37 -4.26 -18.21 3.39
CA PRO A 37 -5.65 -18.61 3.27
C PRO A 37 -5.94 -19.07 1.84
N ASP A 38 -6.79 -20.07 1.70
CA ASP A 38 -7.22 -20.57 0.40
C ASP A 38 -8.16 -19.58 -0.33
N VAL A 39 -8.42 -19.87 -1.61
CA VAL A 39 -9.30 -19.03 -2.45
C VAL A 39 -10.72 -18.96 -1.88
N LYS A 40 -11.21 -20.04 -1.26
CA LYS A 40 -12.55 -20.12 -0.67
C LYS A 40 -12.65 -19.15 0.51
N TYR A 41 -11.68 -19.17 1.41
CA TYR A 41 -11.59 -18.24 2.54
C TYR A 41 -11.55 -16.78 2.06
N MET A 42 -10.69 -16.46 1.07
CA MET A 42 -10.58 -15.11 0.53
C MET A 42 -11.87 -14.62 -0.13
N LYS A 43 -12.61 -15.51 -0.81
CA LYS A 43 -13.93 -15.20 -1.37
C LYS A 43 -14.98 -14.95 -0.29
N GLN A 44 -14.94 -15.70 0.82
CA GLN A 44 -15.87 -15.51 1.95
C GLN A 44 -15.71 -14.17 2.67
N LEU A 45 -14.54 -13.53 2.57
CA LEU A 45 -14.35 -12.17 3.09
C LEU A 45 -15.24 -11.13 2.39
N GLY A 46 -15.72 -11.43 1.18
CA GLY A 46 -16.60 -10.54 0.41
C GLY A 46 -15.97 -9.20 0.02
N HIS A 47 -16.81 -8.21 -0.24
CA HIS A 47 -16.41 -6.85 -0.64
C HIS A 47 -16.93 -5.78 0.32
N ASP A 48 -17.45 -6.20 1.47
CA ASP A 48 -18.00 -5.31 2.49
C ASP A 48 -16.89 -4.79 3.39
N LEU A 49 -16.59 -3.48 3.29
CA LEU A 49 -15.50 -2.85 4.05
C LEU A 49 -15.80 -2.82 5.55
N GLU A 50 -17.06 -2.63 5.95
CA GLU A 50 -17.47 -2.62 7.35
C GLU A 50 -17.25 -4.01 7.98
N ALA A 51 -17.66 -5.07 7.25
CA ALA A 51 -17.44 -6.44 7.67
C ALA A 51 -15.94 -6.80 7.78
N LEU A 52 -15.13 -6.31 6.84
CA LEU A 52 -13.67 -6.49 6.87
C LEU A 52 -13.02 -5.78 8.07
N ILE A 53 -13.41 -4.54 8.35
CA ILE A 53 -12.92 -3.79 9.52
C ILE A 53 -13.32 -4.51 10.80
N LYS A 54 -14.59 -4.90 10.93
CA LYS A 54 -15.08 -5.65 12.10
C LYS A 54 -14.27 -6.91 12.30
N LYS A 55 -14.03 -7.68 11.24
CA LYS A 55 -13.23 -8.89 11.28
C LYS A 55 -11.77 -8.62 11.70
N ILE A 56 -11.16 -7.58 11.19
CA ILE A 56 -9.81 -7.16 11.60
C ILE A 56 -9.80 -6.83 13.10
N CYS A 57 -10.70 -5.98 13.56
CA CYS A 57 -10.73 -5.52 14.94
C CYS A 57 -11.02 -6.64 15.96
N THR A 58 -11.83 -7.63 15.58
CA THR A 58 -12.15 -8.77 16.45
C THR A 58 -11.09 -9.85 16.42
N ASP A 59 -10.67 -10.28 15.22
CA ASP A 59 -9.91 -11.52 15.05
C ASP A 59 -8.40 -11.28 14.80
N PHE A 60 -8.03 -10.13 14.23
CA PHE A 60 -6.69 -9.89 13.72
C PHE A 60 -5.97 -8.70 14.38
N TYR A 61 -6.64 -7.88 15.19
CA TYR A 61 -6.03 -6.73 15.82
C TYR A 61 -5.27 -7.11 17.10
N GLY A 62 -3.96 -6.90 17.10
CA GLY A 62 -3.09 -7.25 18.24
C GLY A 62 -2.51 -6.03 18.96
N GLY A 63 -1.63 -6.26 19.93
CA GLY A 63 -0.92 -5.19 20.65
C GLY A 63 -1.80 -4.28 21.52
N LYS A 64 -3.01 -4.69 21.87
CA LYS A 64 -4.04 -3.88 22.60
C LYS A 64 -3.60 -3.37 23.97
N THR A 65 -2.51 -3.89 24.53
CA THR A 65 -1.95 -3.42 25.81
C THR A 65 -1.21 -2.08 25.68
N ARG A 66 -0.91 -1.63 24.45
CA ARG A 66 -0.22 -0.37 24.20
C ARG A 66 -1.23 0.77 24.04
N PRO A 67 -1.11 1.88 24.81
CA PRO A 67 -2.13 2.94 24.83
C PRO A 67 -2.43 3.55 23.45
N PHE A 68 -1.43 3.74 22.60
CA PHE A 68 -1.64 4.31 21.26
C PHE A 68 -2.31 3.32 20.30
N VAL A 69 -2.09 2.00 20.46
CA VAL A 69 -2.80 0.95 19.70
C VAL A 69 -4.26 0.90 20.11
N GLN A 70 -4.54 1.08 21.41
CA GLN A 70 -5.92 1.16 21.92
C GLN A 70 -6.62 2.41 21.37
N LYS A 71 -5.94 3.58 21.35
CA LYS A 71 -6.49 4.81 20.75
C LYS A 71 -6.80 4.65 19.25
N ASP A 72 -5.95 3.91 18.51
CA ASP A 72 -6.21 3.61 17.11
C ASP A 72 -7.44 2.70 16.96
N LEU A 73 -7.57 1.68 17.80
CA LEU A 73 -8.73 0.77 17.80
C LEU A 73 -10.01 1.51 18.17
N ASP A 74 -9.98 2.33 19.22
CA ASP A 74 -11.12 3.14 19.65
C ASP A 74 -11.57 4.07 18.52
N PHE A 75 -10.64 4.74 17.86
CA PHE A 75 -10.94 5.57 16.69
C PHE A 75 -11.63 4.75 15.58
N ILE A 76 -11.07 3.60 15.20
CA ILE A 76 -11.67 2.75 14.14
C ILE A 76 -13.09 2.34 14.51
N MET A 77 -13.34 2.04 15.76
CA MET A 77 -14.63 1.51 16.23
C MET A 77 -15.68 2.58 16.55
N THR A 78 -15.27 3.80 16.87
CA THR A 78 -16.19 4.80 17.46
C THR A 78 -16.24 6.15 16.75
N ASP A 79 -15.29 6.46 15.84
CA ASP A 79 -15.34 7.74 15.12
C ASP A 79 -16.47 7.77 14.10
N PRO A 80 -17.52 8.62 14.30
CA PRO A 80 -18.72 8.55 13.47
C PRO A 80 -18.50 8.96 12.03
N ILE A 81 -17.56 9.90 11.78
CA ILE A 81 -17.24 10.36 10.42
C ILE A 81 -16.48 9.27 9.66
N PHE A 82 -15.51 8.62 10.33
CA PHE A 82 -14.79 7.49 9.74
C PHE A 82 -15.72 6.32 9.42
N GLN A 83 -16.58 5.94 10.37
CA GLN A 83 -17.54 4.84 10.18
C GLN A 83 -18.49 5.10 9.00
N GLU A 84 -18.99 6.32 8.91
CA GLU A 84 -19.88 6.72 7.83
C GLU A 84 -19.15 6.74 6.47
N CYS A 85 -17.94 7.28 6.43
CA CYS A 85 -17.09 7.24 5.23
C CYS A 85 -16.89 5.80 4.73
N ILE A 86 -16.54 4.88 5.62
CA ILE A 86 -16.34 3.45 5.29
C ILE A 86 -17.66 2.80 4.81
N ARG A 87 -18.79 3.12 5.44
CA ARG A 87 -20.11 2.64 5.03
C ARG A 87 -20.42 3.04 3.60
N ILE A 88 -20.20 4.32 3.26
CA ILE A 88 -20.45 4.84 1.91
C ILE A 88 -19.50 4.21 0.90
N LEU A 89 -18.20 4.12 1.21
CA LEU A 89 -17.23 3.45 0.35
C LEU A 89 -17.56 1.97 0.15
N SER A 90 -18.11 1.30 1.17
CA SER A 90 -18.60 -0.07 1.06
C SER A 90 -19.76 -0.20 0.09
N LEU A 91 -20.66 0.79 0.06
CA LEU A 91 -21.76 0.85 -0.93
C LEU A 91 -21.21 0.98 -2.36
N PHE A 92 -20.23 1.86 -2.59
CA PHE A 92 -19.54 1.98 -3.89
C PHE A 92 -18.88 0.67 -4.32
N GLY A 93 -18.25 -0.04 -3.39
CA GLY A 93 -17.57 -1.31 -3.68
C GLY A 93 -18.53 -2.45 -4.05
N ARG A 94 -19.73 -2.48 -3.46
CA ARG A 94 -20.73 -3.56 -3.65
C ARG A 94 -21.74 -3.31 -4.74
N LYS A 95 -22.36 -2.13 -4.75
CA LYS A 95 -23.52 -1.83 -5.58
C LYS A 95 -23.35 -0.56 -6.44
N GLY A 96 -22.61 0.43 -5.97
CA GLY A 96 -22.46 1.72 -6.64
C GLY A 96 -21.86 1.63 -8.05
N ARG A 97 -21.11 0.55 -8.32
CA ARG A 97 -20.50 0.29 -9.64
C ARG A 97 -21.53 0.27 -10.78
N TYR A 98 -22.76 -0.12 -10.51
CA TYR A 98 -23.83 -0.29 -11.50
C TYR A 98 -25.02 0.62 -11.23
N TYR A 99 -24.98 1.47 -10.19
CA TYR A 99 -26.11 2.30 -9.79
C TYR A 99 -26.70 3.10 -10.96
N ASN A 100 -25.87 3.85 -11.67
CA ASN A 100 -26.34 4.65 -12.82
C ASN A 100 -26.86 3.76 -13.97
N LEU A 101 -26.29 2.58 -14.17
CA LEU A 101 -26.76 1.62 -15.18
C LEU A 101 -28.08 0.96 -14.75
N ASP A 102 -28.21 0.64 -13.47
CA ASP A 102 -29.45 0.07 -12.92
C ASP A 102 -30.59 1.06 -12.99
N VAL A 103 -30.34 2.34 -12.67
CA VAL A 103 -31.34 3.43 -12.83
C VAL A 103 -31.77 3.60 -14.28
N VAL A 104 -30.83 3.62 -15.23
CA VAL A 104 -31.11 3.72 -16.67
C VAL A 104 -31.86 2.49 -17.19
N ALA A 105 -31.57 1.31 -16.65
CA ALA A 105 -32.24 0.06 -17.00
C ALA A 105 -33.62 -0.11 -16.35
N GLY A 106 -34.11 0.87 -15.57
CA GLY A 106 -35.38 0.82 -14.88
C GLY A 106 -35.40 -0.09 -13.65
N GLY A 107 -34.22 -0.42 -13.09
CA GLY A 107 -34.09 -1.17 -11.85
C GLY A 107 -34.51 -0.30 -10.66
N THR A 108 -35.55 -0.73 -9.93
CA THR A 108 -36.07 -0.02 -8.75
C THR A 108 -35.49 -0.52 -7.43
N ASP A 109 -34.59 -1.50 -7.46
CA ASP A 109 -34.15 -2.25 -6.27
C ASP A 109 -32.99 -1.59 -5.48
N ASN A 110 -32.51 -0.41 -5.87
CA ASN A 110 -31.40 0.24 -5.17
C ASN A 110 -31.81 1.62 -4.63
N PRO A 111 -32.38 1.68 -3.41
CA PRO A 111 -32.96 2.90 -2.85
C PRO A 111 -31.92 3.91 -2.35
N ILE A 112 -30.63 3.53 -2.30
CA ILE A 112 -29.57 4.37 -1.72
C ILE A 112 -28.64 4.83 -2.84
N ASN A 113 -28.60 6.14 -3.05
CA ASN A 113 -27.63 6.80 -3.95
C ASN A 113 -26.32 7.06 -3.17
N PRO A 114 -25.21 6.38 -3.52
CA PRO A 114 -23.96 6.58 -2.79
C PRO A 114 -23.38 8.01 -2.91
N GLU A 115 -23.71 8.72 -3.99
CA GLU A 115 -23.28 10.11 -4.20
C GLU A 115 -24.00 11.05 -3.23
N GLU A 116 -25.32 10.92 -3.10
CA GLU A 116 -26.11 11.70 -2.13
C GLU A 116 -25.68 11.44 -0.69
N GLU A 117 -25.37 10.18 -0.36
CA GLU A 117 -24.82 9.81 0.97
C GLU A 117 -23.47 10.48 1.23
N TRP A 118 -22.62 10.58 0.20
CA TRP A 118 -21.35 11.28 0.31
C TRP A 118 -21.52 12.78 0.48
N GLU A 119 -22.41 13.41 -0.27
CA GLU A 119 -22.76 14.83 -0.10
C GLU A 119 -23.31 15.11 1.31
N CYS A 120 -24.15 14.21 1.84
CA CYS A 120 -24.61 14.29 3.23
C CYS A 120 -23.47 14.15 4.26
N LEU A 121 -22.47 13.32 3.98
CA LEU A 121 -21.29 13.21 4.83
C LEU A 121 -20.47 14.50 4.80
N GLU A 122 -20.22 15.06 3.62
CA GLU A 122 -19.50 16.33 3.47
C GLU A 122 -20.22 17.47 4.22
N ALA A 123 -21.55 17.55 4.10
CA ALA A 123 -22.33 18.53 4.85
C ALA A 123 -22.26 18.38 6.39
N ARG A 124 -22.09 17.15 6.89
CA ARG A 124 -21.89 16.91 8.33
C ARG A 124 -20.51 17.28 8.83
N ILE A 125 -19.52 17.28 7.96
CA ILE A 125 -18.13 17.66 8.28
C ILE A 125 -17.99 19.18 8.31
N GLU A 126 -18.89 19.87 7.64
CA GLU A 126 -18.89 21.33 7.59
C GLU A 126 -19.00 21.94 8.99
N ASP A 127 -18.09 22.86 9.29
CA ASP A 127 -17.97 23.49 10.62
C ASP A 127 -18.86 24.73 10.81
N GLY A 128 -19.88 24.92 9.94
CA GLY A 128 -20.76 26.07 9.96
C GLY A 128 -20.13 27.37 9.44
N THR A 129 -18.97 27.31 8.81
CA THR A 129 -18.35 28.49 8.18
C THR A 129 -19.21 28.94 7.01
N PRO A 130 -19.66 30.21 6.96
CA PRO A 130 -20.58 30.70 5.95
C PRO A 130 -20.03 30.46 4.56
N PHE A 131 -20.88 29.89 3.73
CA PHE A 131 -20.66 29.68 2.32
C PHE A 131 -20.79 31.05 1.62
N LEU A 132 -19.82 31.44 0.85
CA LEU A 132 -19.97 32.53 -0.07
C LEU A 132 -20.74 32.00 -1.29
N ASP A 133 -21.80 32.68 -1.72
CA ASP A 133 -22.66 32.33 -2.89
C ASP A 133 -21.90 32.40 -4.25
N ASP A 134 -20.61 32.03 -4.22
CA ASP A 134 -19.72 32.01 -5.37
C ASP A 134 -19.30 30.56 -5.66
N PRO A 135 -19.67 30.02 -6.86
CA PRO A 135 -19.28 28.66 -7.23
C PRO A 135 -17.78 28.39 -7.20
N GLU A 136 -16.92 29.42 -7.40
CA GLU A 136 -15.46 29.25 -7.29
C GLU A 136 -15.00 29.04 -5.86
N SER A 137 -15.71 29.58 -4.87
CA SER A 137 -15.41 29.39 -3.46
C SER A 137 -15.58 27.93 -3.02
N LEU A 138 -16.49 27.17 -3.65
CA LEU A 138 -16.64 25.73 -3.43
C LEU A 138 -15.32 24.98 -3.66
N TYR A 139 -14.71 25.19 -4.81
CA TYR A 139 -13.50 24.47 -5.21
C TYR A 139 -12.23 25.03 -4.54
N ARG A 140 -12.20 26.32 -4.20
CA ARG A 140 -11.04 26.96 -3.58
C ARG A 140 -10.99 26.72 -2.09
N ASP A 141 -12.12 26.79 -1.39
CA ASP A 141 -12.15 26.88 0.07
C ASP A 141 -12.91 25.72 0.73
N TYR A 142 -14.11 25.38 0.25
CA TYR A 142 -14.99 24.37 0.86
C TYR A 142 -14.45 22.94 0.70
N TYR A 143 -14.33 22.45 -0.54
CA TYR A 143 -13.88 21.08 -0.77
C TYR A 143 -12.49 20.77 -0.22
N PRO A 144 -11.47 21.64 -0.35
CA PRO A 144 -10.19 21.38 0.27
C PRO A 144 -10.26 21.23 1.79
N ARG A 145 -11.11 22.02 2.46
CA ARG A 145 -11.31 21.96 3.92
C ARG A 145 -12.00 20.67 4.34
N VAL A 146 -13.13 20.33 3.72
CA VAL A 146 -13.90 19.12 4.01
C VAL A 146 -13.08 17.86 3.68
N HIS A 147 -12.49 17.83 2.49
CA HIS A 147 -11.71 16.68 2.06
C HIS A 147 -10.44 16.49 2.90
N SER A 148 -9.80 17.56 3.39
CA SER A 148 -8.66 17.42 4.30
C SER A 148 -9.03 16.69 5.59
N GLN A 149 -10.23 16.94 6.14
CA GLN A 149 -10.71 16.24 7.34
C GLN A 149 -10.96 14.75 7.04
N LEU A 150 -11.54 14.41 5.88
CA LEU A 150 -11.71 13.02 5.46
C LEU A 150 -10.37 12.33 5.25
N ILE A 151 -9.41 12.99 4.58
CA ILE A 151 -8.06 12.46 4.37
C ILE A 151 -7.38 12.15 5.71
N VAL A 152 -7.46 13.03 6.69
CA VAL A 152 -6.94 12.79 8.06
C VAL A 152 -7.50 11.50 8.64
N LYS A 153 -8.81 11.24 8.51
CA LYS A 153 -9.43 10.01 9.02
C LYS A 153 -8.94 8.77 8.27
N LEU A 154 -8.85 8.84 6.96
CA LEU A 154 -8.39 7.73 6.11
C LEU A 154 -6.91 7.41 6.35
N GLU A 155 -6.04 8.42 6.42
CA GLU A 155 -4.62 8.25 6.75
C GLU A 155 -4.42 7.68 8.15
N ARG A 156 -5.20 8.14 9.13
CA ARG A 156 -5.18 7.59 10.49
C ARG A 156 -5.55 6.11 10.49
N PHE A 157 -6.55 5.71 9.72
CA PHE A 157 -6.91 4.30 9.56
C PHE A 157 -5.78 3.49 8.91
N ILE A 158 -5.20 3.98 7.80
CA ILE A 158 -4.08 3.31 7.14
C ILE A 158 -2.91 3.17 8.12
N ARG A 159 -2.57 4.22 8.86
CA ARG A 159 -1.52 4.21 9.88
C ARG A 159 -1.81 3.19 10.99
N ALA A 160 -3.05 3.12 11.47
CA ALA A 160 -3.47 2.19 12.50
C ALA A 160 -3.26 0.73 12.08
N ILE A 161 -3.66 0.37 10.84
CA ILE A 161 -3.43 -0.97 10.29
C ILE A 161 -1.96 -1.18 9.94
N ALA A 162 -1.25 -0.18 9.41
CA ALA A 162 0.18 -0.27 9.13
C ALA A 162 1.01 -0.57 10.40
N ARG A 163 0.63 0.00 11.54
CA ARG A 163 1.22 -0.32 12.85
C ARG A 163 1.05 -1.78 13.23
N GLN A 164 -0.05 -2.41 12.83
CA GLN A 164 -0.27 -3.82 13.12
C GLN A 164 0.73 -4.76 12.42
N PHE A 165 1.29 -4.36 11.27
CA PHE A 165 2.36 -5.13 10.61
C PHE A 165 3.64 -5.22 11.45
N THR A 166 3.92 -4.23 12.30
CA THR A 166 5.16 -4.17 13.09
C THR A 166 4.96 -4.47 14.57
N ILE A 167 3.90 -3.93 15.14
CA ILE A 167 3.68 -3.93 16.60
C ILE A 167 2.43 -4.68 17.04
N GLY A 168 1.70 -5.29 16.10
CA GLY A 168 0.52 -6.12 16.40
C GLY A 168 0.85 -7.39 17.20
N GLY A 169 2.12 -7.78 17.29
CA GLY A 169 2.54 -8.99 18.00
C GLY A 169 2.13 -10.28 17.28
N HIS A 170 1.98 -10.21 15.96
CA HIS A 170 1.67 -11.37 15.13
C HIS A 170 2.94 -12.18 14.83
N ALA A 171 2.78 -13.49 14.68
CA ALA A 171 3.87 -14.35 14.19
C ALA A 171 4.22 -13.94 12.76
N ASP A 172 5.52 -13.84 12.48
CA ASP A 172 6.07 -13.43 11.19
C ASP A 172 7.34 -14.22 10.88
N GLN A 173 7.18 -15.54 10.72
CA GLN A 173 8.30 -16.47 10.54
C GLN A 173 9.12 -16.18 9.29
N HIS A 174 8.53 -15.58 8.27
CA HIS A 174 9.17 -15.26 6.99
C HIS A 174 9.48 -13.77 6.80
N GLY A 175 9.29 -12.93 7.83
CA GLY A 175 9.50 -11.48 7.75
C GLY A 175 8.57 -10.72 6.79
N ARG A 176 7.44 -11.33 6.40
CA ARG A 176 6.53 -10.75 5.38
C ARG A 176 5.72 -9.59 5.90
N LEU A 177 5.29 -9.64 7.16
CA LEU A 177 4.64 -8.51 7.81
C LEU A 177 5.60 -7.32 7.88
N GLN A 178 6.83 -7.55 8.32
CA GLN A 178 7.84 -6.51 8.40
C GLN A 178 8.19 -5.94 7.01
N GLN A 179 8.35 -6.78 5.98
CA GLN A 179 8.59 -6.33 4.61
C GLN A 179 7.42 -5.48 4.08
N THR A 180 6.18 -5.91 4.34
CA THR A 180 4.99 -5.17 3.91
C THR A 180 4.87 -3.84 4.64
N SER A 181 5.29 -3.75 5.92
CA SER A 181 5.28 -2.49 6.66
C SER A 181 6.14 -1.41 6.01
N ALA A 182 7.20 -1.80 5.31
CA ALA A 182 8.06 -0.86 4.59
C ALA A 182 7.33 -0.11 3.47
N VAL A 183 6.33 -0.73 2.84
CA VAL A 183 5.47 -0.10 1.83
C VAL A 183 4.64 1.04 2.43
N TYR A 184 4.26 0.90 3.70
CA TYR A 184 3.44 1.89 4.43
C TYR A 184 4.26 2.78 5.36
N ARG A 185 5.59 2.84 5.17
CA ARG A 185 6.51 3.58 6.05
C ARG A 185 6.14 5.05 6.19
N GLU A 186 5.70 5.68 5.10
CA GLU A 186 5.27 7.08 5.13
C GLU A 186 4.16 7.28 6.16
N PHE A 187 3.13 6.44 6.15
CA PHE A 187 2.04 6.50 7.13
C PHE A 187 2.50 6.19 8.57
N LEU A 188 3.42 5.22 8.73
CA LEU A 188 3.95 4.86 10.06
C LEU A 188 4.67 6.02 10.74
N MET A 189 5.32 6.89 9.95
CA MET A 189 6.11 8.01 10.46
C MET A 189 5.29 9.27 10.71
N LEU A 190 4.02 9.33 10.30
CA LEU A 190 3.17 10.50 10.52
C LEU A 190 2.81 10.66 12.00
N SER A 191 3.03 11.84 12.55
CA SER A 191 2.41 12.26 13.80
C SER A 191 0.93 12.61 13.58
N ASP A 192 0.18 12.83 14.66
CA ASP A 192 -1.24 13.20 14.54
C ASP A 192 -1.42 14.57 13.83
N GLU A 193 -0.47 15.48 14.02
CA GLU A 193 -0.46 16.82 13.42
C GLU A 193 -0.06 16.80 11.92
N GLN A 194 0.58 15.73 11.48
CA GLN A 194 1.02 15.55 10.09
C GLN A 194 -0.01 14.83 9.23
N LEU A 195 -1.07 14.28 9.82
CA LEU A 195 -2.15 13.67 9.06
C LEU A 195 -2.84 14.71 8.17
N GLY A 196 -3.14 14.36 6.94
CA GLY A 196 -3.76 15.23 5.94
C GLY A 196 -2.82 16.23 5.27
N THR A 197 -1.52 16.23 5.62
CA THR A 197 -0.55 17.20 5.06
C THR A 197 0.26 16.67 3.88
N ILE A 198 0.15 15.38 3.56
CA ILE A 198 0.92 14.76 2.48
C ILE A 198 0.36 15.16 1.11
N ASP A 199 1.20 15.77 0.28
CA ASP A 199 0.89 15.94 -1.14
C ASP A 199 1.31 14.69 -1.93
N TYR A 200 0.40 13.76 -2.10
CA TYR A 200 0.64 12.50 -2.83
C TYR A 200 1.03 12.71 -4.31
N ARG A 201 0.71 13.87 -4.89
CA ARG A 201 1.14 14.21 -6.25
C ARG A 201 2.64 14.47 -6.31
N ARG A 202 3.22 15.03 -5.24
CA ARG A 202 4.67 15.24 -5.12
C ARG A 202 5.42 13.93 -4.92
N SER A 203 4.93 13.03 -4.07
CA SER A 203 5.58 11.73 -3.85
C SER A 203 5.59 10.88 -5.12
N ALA A 204 4.53 10.91 -5.94
CA ALA A 204 4.52 10.24 -7.23
C ALA A 204 5.56 10.84 -8.21
N ARG A 205 5.74 12.17 -8.23
CA ARG A 205 6.76 12.85 -9.06
C ARG A 205 8.18 12.54 -8.57
N ILE A 206 8.42 12.52 -7.27
CA ILE A 206 9.72 12.20 -6.69
C ILE A 206 10.10 10.74 -7.04
N ARG A 207 9.17 9.78 -6.93
CA ARG A 207 9.40 8.39 -7.36
C ARG A 207 9.72 8.28 -8.85
N GLN A 208 9.07 9.06 -9.71
CA GLN A 208 9.39 9.11 -11.15
C GLN A 208 10.76 9.71 -11.43
N GLN A 209 11.21 10.73 -10.69
CA GLN A 209 12.55 11.32 -10.82
C GLN A 209 13.66 10.40 -10.28
N GLU A 210 13.39 9.62 -9.22
CA GLU A 210 14.35 8.62 -8.69
C GLU A 210 14.48 7.39 -9.61
N GLN A 211 13.50 7.11 -10.47
CA GLN A 211 13.56 6.02 -11.47
C GLN A 211 14.44 6.34 -12.70
N GLU A 212 14.90 7.58 -12.88
CA GLU A 212 15.67 7.97 -14.08
C GLU A 212 17.13 7.51 -14.08
N ASN A 213 17.66 6.96 -13.00
CA ASN A 213 19.05 6.49 -12.92
C ASN A 213 19.18 4.97 -13.13
N TRP A 214 18.65 4.45 -14.21
CA TRP A 214 18.88 3.07 -14.63
C TRP A 214 20.25 2.94 -15.27
N ILE A 215 21.18 2.34 -14.52
CA ILE A 215 22.56 2.16 -14.99
C ILE A 215 22.58 0.91 -15.88
N LYS A 216 22.90 1.13 -17.16
CA LYS A 216 23.05 0.04 -18.12
C LYS A 216 24.52 -0.37 -18.21
N ARG A 217 24.78 -1.67 -18.03
CA ARG A 217 26.11 -2.27 -18.22
C ARG A 217 26.00 -3.60 -18.99
N SER A 218 26.80 -3.75 -20.03
CA SER A 218 26.94 -5.04 -20.72
C SER A 218 27.61 -6.07 -19.83
N GLU A 219 27.41 -7.35 -20.13
CA GLU A 219 28.09 -8.43 -19.41
C GLU A 219 29.62 -8.30 -19.48
N GLN A 220 30.16 -7.86 -20.61
CA GLN A 220 31.61 -7.64 -20.75
C GLN A 220 32.11 -6.57 -19.77
N GLU A 221 31.38 -5.46 -19.62
CA GLU A 221 31.72 -4.41 -18.65
C GLU A 221 31.64 -4.91 -17.21
N ILE A 222 30.69 -5.79 -16.90
CA ILE A 222 30.54 -6.38 -15.58
C ILE A 222 31.69 -7.35 -15.28
N PHE A 223 31.98 -8.29 -16.18
CA PHE A 223 33.03 -9.31 -15.97
C PHE A 223 34.43 -8.76 -16.05
N ASN A 224 34.67 -7.73 -16.86
CA ASN A 224 35.96 -7.05 -16.94
C ASN A 224 36.09 -5.92 -15.89
N GLY A 225 35.08 -5.74 -15.07
CA GLY A 225 35.07 -4.72 -14.03
C GLY A 225 36.05 -5.01 -12.88
N LYS A 226 36.23 -4.01 -12.03
CA LYS A 226 37.13 -4.07 -10.85
C LYS A 226 36.66 -5.05 -9.78
N TRP A 227 35.36 -5.28 -9.69
CA TRP A 227 34.75 -5.98 -8.57
C TRP A 227 34.42 -7.44 -8.93
N PRO A 228 34.59 -8.39 -8.01
CA PRO A 228 34.25 -9.77 -8.26
C PRO A 228 32.75 -9.93 -8.40
N THR A 229 32.36 -10.80 -9.35
CA THR A 229 30.98 -11.05 -9.72
C THR A 229 30.65 -12.54 -9.62
N ARG A 230 29.35 -12.84 -9.43
CA ARG A 230 28.83 -14.20 -9.45
C ARG A 230 27.57 -14.29 -10.28
N THR A 231 27.55 -15.14 -11.27
CA THR A 231 26.33 -15.47 -12.03
C THR A 231 25.51 -16.47 -11.24
N VAL A 232 24.21 -16.21 -11.11
CA VAL A 232 23.24 -17.09 -10.45
C VAL A 232 22.09 -17.35 -11.43
N THR A 233 21.66 -18.60 -11.53
CA THR A 233 20.57 -19.02 -12.40
C THR A 233 19.41 -19.59 -11.61
N LYS A 234 18.19 -19.44 -12.13
CA LYS A 234 16.98 -20.00 -11.54
C LYS A 234 17.09 -21.51 -11.34
N ALA A 235 17.64 -22.23 -12.34
CA ALA A 235 17.80 -23.68 -12.28
C ALA A 235 18.75 -24.12 -11.14
N GLY A 236 19.79 -23.33 -10.88
CA GLY A 236 20.74 -23.62 -9.80
C GLY A 236 20.30 -23.15 -8.41
N PHE A 237 19.35 -22.21 -8.33
CA PHE A 237 18.86 -21.68 -7.06
C PHE A 237 17.61 -22.42 -6.55
N GLY A 238 16.72 -22.86 -7.45
CA GLY A 238 15.52 -23.63 -7.10
C GLY A 238 14.25 -22.78 -6.93
N GLU A 239 13.28 -23.32 -6.18
CA GLU A 239 11.91 -22.78 -6.09
C GLU A 239 11.81 -21.40 -5.45
N GLU A 240 12.75 -21.05 -4.56
CA GLU A 240 12.77 -19.74 -3.88
C GLU A 240 13.39 -18.61 -4.74
N TRP A 241 13.55 -18.83 -6.04
CA TRP A 241 14.07 -17.82 -6.97
C TRP A 241 13.24 -16.54 -6.98
N PRO A 242 13.85 -15.37 -6.66
CA PRO A 242 13.07 -14.15 -6.43
C PRO A 242 12.92 -13.25 -7.65
N PHE A 243 13.47 -13.59 -8.81
CA PHE A 243 13.45 -12.72 -9.99
C PHE A 243 12.57 -13.28 -11.10
N ARG A 244 12.08 -12.37 -11.96
CA ARG A 244 11.27 -12.74 -13.13
C ARG A 244 12.11 -13.19 -14.33
N THR A 245 13.41 -13.00 -14.30
CA THR A 245 14.39 -13.52 -15.27
C THR A 245 14.94 -14.87 -14.81
N ASN A 246 15.55 -15.61 -15.72
CA ASN A 246 16.15 -16.92 -15.41
C ASN A 246 17.60 -16.84 -14.93
N ARG A 247 18.25 -15.67 -15.02
CA ARG A 247 19.64 -15.46 -14.71
C ARG A 247 19.88 -14.04 -14.23
N VAL A 248 20.75 -13.87 -13.24
CA VAL A 248 21.22 -12.59 -12.76
C VAL A 248 22.72 -12.65 -12.46
N ILE A 249 23.37 -11.49 -12.40
CA ILE A 249 24.76 -11.36 -11.97
C ILE A 249 24.80 -10.51 -10.70
N VAL A 250 25.38 -11.03 -9.62
CA VAL A 250 25.55 -10.28 -8.38
C VAL A 250 26.98 -9.77 -8.24
N GLU A 251 27.13 -8.63 -7.62
CA GLU A 251 28.37 -7.91 -7.42
C GLU A 251 28.36 -7.21 -6.06
N CYS A 252 29.54 -7.10 -5.41
CA CYS A 252 29.69 -6.27 -4.22
C CYS A 252 30.78 -5.22 -4.46
N GLN A 253 30.39 -3.97 -4.61
CA GLN A 253 31.33 -2.87 -4.79
C GLN A 253 31.73 -2.28 -3.45
N GLU A 254 33.03 -1.93 -3.31
CA GLU A 254 33.62 -1.32 -2.12
C GLU A 254 33.29 -2.05 -0.80
N ASN A 255 33.08 -3.37 -0.87
CA ASN A 255 32.73 -4.23 0.27
C ASN A 255 31.42 -3.85 1.00
N GLN A 256 30.57 -3.01 0.42
CA GLN A 256 29.33 -2.53 1.05
C GLN A 256 28.14 -2.38 0.10
N PHE A 257 28.37 -2.12 -1.19
CA PHE A 257 27.31 -1.87 -2.16
C PHE A 257 26.96 -3.16 -2.89
N CYS A 258 25.86 -3.80 -2.45
CA CYS A 258 25.37 -5.02 -3.09
C CYS A 258 24.48 -4.66 -4.30
N ILE A 259 24.86 -5.17 -5.45
CA ILE A 259 24.22 -4.87 -6.74
C ILE A 259 23.84 -6.17 -7.43
N VAL A 260 22.72 -6.19 -8.13
CA VAL A 260 22.35 -7.24 -9.06
C VAL A 260 22.12 -6.65 -10.45
N ASN A 261 22.75 -7.26 -11.45
CA ASN A 261 22.46 -6.95 -12.85
C ASN A 261 21.41 -7.92 -13.38
N ILE A 262 20.35 -7.35 -13.94
CA ILE A 262 19.21 -8.06 -14.54
C ILE A 262 19.03 -7.52 -15.96
N ASP A 263 19.19 -8.37 -16.96
CA ASP A 263 19.00 -8.05 -18.38
C ASP A 263 19.78 -6.80 -18.83
N GLY A 264 21.00 -6.64 -18.31
CA GLY A 264 21.89 -5.53 -18.66
C GLY A 264 21.68 -4.25 -17.87
N TYR A 265 20.83 -4.24 -16.83
CA TYR A 265 20.62 -3.10 -15.93
C TYR A 265 20.98 -3.43 -14.51
N ASP A 266 21.55 -2.47 -13.80
CA ASP A 266 21.93 -2.61 -12.40
C ASP A 266 20.83 -2.20 -11.45
N PHE A 267 20.62 -2.99 -10.41
CA PHE A 267 19.64 -2.76 -9.37
C PHE A 267 20.29 -2.90 -7.99
N ALA A 268 19.87 -2.07 -7.05
CA ALA A 268 20.33 -2.16 -5.68
C ALA A 268 19.75 -3.40 -4.98
N LEU A 269 20.60 -4.16 -4.29
CA LEU A 269 20.16 -5.21 -3.38
C LEU A 269 20.04 -4.71 -1.93
N ASN A 270 20.82 -3.69 -1.56
CA ASN A 270 20.78 -3.10 -0.23
C ASN A 270 20.65 -1.58 -0.25
N GLY A 271 20.25 -0.99 0.89
CA GLY A 271 20.05 0.45 1.02
C GLY A 271 21.33 1.27 0.80
N ALA A 272 22.51 0.70 1.07
CA ALA A 272 23.77 1.36 0.81
C ALA A 272 24.00 1.59 -0.70
N ALA A 273 23.76 0.57 -1.53
CA ALA A 273 23.85 0.68 -2.98
C ALA A 273 22.81 1.66 -3.53
N GLN A 274 21.55 1.57 -3.06
CA GLN A 274 20.49 2.48 -3.46
C GLN A 274 20.85 3.95 -3.16
N SER A 275 21.29 4.23 -1.95
CA SER A 275 21.64 5.60 -1.53
C SER A 275 22.84 6.16 -2.30
N ARG A 276 23.82 5.32 -2.58
CA ARG A 276 25.07 5.73 -3.26
C ARG A 276 24.88 5.99 -4.74
N PHE A 277 24.18 5.08 -5.44
CA PHE A 277 24.07 5.09 -6.89
C PHE A 277 22.71 5.58 -7.40
N LYS A 278 21.75 5.79 -6.51
CA LYS A 278 20.37 6.18 -6.84
C LYS A 278 19.66 5.20 -7.80
N MET A 279 20.11 3.94 -7.81
CA MET A 279 19.49 2.90 -8.62
C MET A 279 18.28 2.29 -7.91
N PRO A 280 17.22 1.84 -8.64
CA PRO A 280 16.05 1.23 -8.06
C PRO A 280 16.36 -0.15 -7.45
N PHE A 281 15.49 -0.64 -6.55
CA PHE A 281 15.47 -2.05 -6.18
C PHE A 281 14.77 -2.89 -7.26
N PRO A 282 15.08 -4.19 -7.39
CA PRO A 282 14.37 -5.08 -8.32
C PRO A 282 12.86 -5.13 -8.09
N HIS A 283 12.39 -4.91 -6.85
CA HIS A 283 10.98 -4.85 -6.52
C HIS A 283 10.30 -3.60 -7.11
N ASP A 284 10.96 -2.45 -7.01
CA ASP A 284 10.44 -1.17 -7.53
C ASP A 284 10.36 -1.21 -9.06
N ALA A 285 11.29 -1.90 -9.69
CA ALA A 285 11.32 -2.12 -11.14
C ALA A 285 10.34 -3.21 -11.64
N GLY A 286 9.60 -3.88 -10.72
CA GLY A 286 8.71 -4.97 -11.08
C GLY A 286 9.42 -6.26 -11.53
N LEU A 287 10.73 -6.37 -11.31
CA LEU A 287 11.55 -7.52 -11.71
C LEU A 287 11.70 -8.59 -10.62
N ALA A 288 11.27 -8.28 -9.41
CA ALA A 288 11.22 -9.26 -8.32
C ALA A 288 9.83 -9.89 -8.21
N VAL A 289 9.82 -11.14 -7.73
CA VAL A 289 8.60 -11.91 -7.46
C VAL A 289 8.12 -11.58 -6.05
N LEU A 290 6.89 -11.12 -5.93
CA LEU A 290 6.28 -10.77 -4.64
C LEU A 290 6.28 -11.99 -3.69
N GLY A 291 6.72 -11.78 -2.46
CA GLY A 291 6.79 -12.84 -1.46
C GLY A 291 8.05 -13.72 -1.51
N LYS A 292 8.95 -13.49 -2.47
CA LYS A 292 10.28 -14.12 -2.51
C LYS A 292 11.34 -13.14 -1.99
N SER A 293 12.26 -13.65 -1.16
CA SER A 293 13.30 -12.82 -0.55
C SER A 293 14.52 -12.67 -1.45
N VAL A 294 15.02 -11.45 -1.60
CA VAL A 294 16.31 -11.16 -2.23
C VAL A 294 17.48 -11.26 -1.23
N GLY A 295 17.20 -11.52 0.05
CA GLY A 295 18.21 -11.64 1.11
C GLY A 295 19.37 -12.57 0.77
N PRO A 296 19.13 -13.80 0.28
CA PRO A 296 20.21 -14.70 -0.12
C PRO A 296 21.16 -14.12 -1.17
N PHE A 297 20.69 -13.22 -2.03
CA PHE A 297 21.51 -12.55 -3.04
C PHE A 297 22.37 -11.43 -2.45
N ILE A 298 21.90 -10.78 -1.37
CA ILE A 298 22.71 -9.88 -0.55
C ILE A 298 23.87 -10.65 0.10
N ASP A 299 23.58 -11.81 0.68
CA ASP A 299 24.59 -12.67 1.30
C ASP A 299 25.60 -13.17 0.26
N MET A 300 25.15 -13.57 -0.92
CA MET A 300 26.03 -13.96 -2.03
C MET A 300 26.91 -12.79 -2.48
N ALA A 301 26.37 -11.58 -2.59
CA ALA A 301 27.15 -10.38 -2.91
C ALA A 301 28.19 -10.11 -1.83
N PHE A 302 27.82 -10.19 -0.56
CA PHE A 302 28.75 -10.01 0.54
C PHE A 302 29.86 -11.09 0.60
N ALA A 303 29.56 -12.32 0.18
CA ALA A 303 30.56 -13.39 0.08
C ALA A 303 31.63 -13.09 -0.99
N LEU A 304 31.43 -12.13 -1.88
CA LEU A 304 32.39 -11.67 -2.89
C LEU A 304 33.35 -10.58 -2.35
N ARG A 305 33.22 -10.17 -1.10
CA ARG A 305 34.13 -9.18 -0.48
C ARG A 305 35.58 -9.70 -0.51
N LYS A 306 36.52 -8.77 -0.77
CA LYS A 306 37.96 -9.02 -0.71
C LYS A 306 38.51 -8.57 0.61
#